data_e831cad8a1c017be6aeccf5e3d6d795b
#
_entry.id   e831cad8a1c017be6aeccf5e3d6d795b
#
_cell.length_a   1.000
_cell.length_b   1.000
_cell.length_c   1.000
_cell.angle_alpha   90.00
_cell.angle_beta   90.00
_cell.angle_gamma   90.00
#
_symmetry.space_group_name_H-M   'P 1'
#
loop_
_entity.id
_entity.type
_entity.pdbx_description
1 polymer ?
#
loop_
_entity_poly.entity_id
_entity_poly.type
_entity_poly.pdbx_seq_one_letter_code
_entity_poly.pdbx_strand_id
1 'polypeptide(L)'
;LFFACNSIAAQDKSNWGREFWLGYGFNYSFNNEPPVNGQELQLYISASQAANVTVSISSTGWTRTFAIPANTVDFSVIVPKSGPEDARIMGEGLYKKGIHIKSDVPVAAYAHQYNTMVSGATMLMPVETYGYTYYSVNYAQTQSGSNPPGSYSTTVQNGPEWYSWFFVVAPEDSTKI
;
A
#
# COMPACT_ATOMS: atom_id res chain seq x y z
N LEU A 1 29.79 -27.08 34.50
CA LEU A 1 29.69 -26.92 33.06
C LEU A 1 28.39 -26.20 32.75
N PHE A 2 28.45 -24.89 32.48
CA PHE A 2 27.23 -24.12 32.06
C PHE A 2 27.06 -24.27 30.57
N PHE A 3 25.96 -24.90 30.13
CA PHE A 3 25.51 -24.84 28.75
C PHE A 3 24.74 -23.53 28.57
N ALA A 4 25.33 -22.55 27.88
CA ALA A 4 24.56 -21.42 27.35
C ALA A 4 23.75 -21.94 26.16
N CYS A 5 22.44 -22.11 26.36
CA CYS A 5 21.49 -22.37 25.28
C CYS A 5 21.32 -21.04 24.54
N ASN A 6 22.06 -20.82 23.47
CA ASN A 6 21.74 -19.76 22.52
C ASN A 6 20.48 -20.19 21.78
N SER A 7 19.34 -19.64 22.16
CA SER A 7 18.16 -19.72 21.33
C SER A 7 18.45 -18.91 20.05
N ILE A 8 18.72 -19.63 18.96
CA ILE A 8 18.66 -19.05 17.62
C ILE A 8 17.17 -18.75 17.39
N ALA A 9 16.74 -17.54 17.68
CA ALA A 9 15.48 -17.06 17.21
C ALA A 9 15.57 -17.04 15.68
N ALA A 10 14.96 -18.01 15.01
CA ALA A 10 14.73 -17.90 13.59
C ALA A 10 13.97 -16.59 13.38
N GLN A 11 14.51 -15.70 12.56
CA GLN A 11 13.84 -14.47 12.20
C GLN A 11 12.54 -14.87 11.49
N ASP A 12 11.42 -14.74 12.19
CA ASP A 12 10.11 -15.04 11.63
C ASP A 12 9.79 -13.99 10.57
N LYS A 13 10.06 -14.32 9.31
CA LYS A 13 9.73 -13.48 8.15
C LYS A 13 8.26 -13.66 7.79
N SER A 14 7.39 -13.46 8.74
CA SER A 14 5.96 -13.50 8.53
C SER A 14 5.42 -12.15 8.06
N ASN A 15 4.17 -12.13 7.66
CA ASN A 15 3.43 -10.89 7.39
C ASN A 15 2.93 -10.21 8.67
N TRP A 16 3.26 -10.74 9.84
CA TRP A 16 2.97 -10.15 11.14
C TRP A 16 4.13 -9.27 11.59
N GLY A 17 3.82 -8.02 11.96
CA GLY A 17 4.81 -7.07 12.44
C GLY A 17 4.17 -5.88 13.12
N ARG A 18 4.99 -4.92 13.50
CA ARG A 18 4.55 -3.74 14.25
C ARG A 18 4.60 -2.45 13.44
N GLU A 19 5.27 -2.48 12.31
CA GLU A 19 5.49 -1.31 11.49
C GLU A 19 5.40 -1.66 10.00
N PHE A 20 4.59 -0.87 9.27
CA PHE A 20 4.36 -1.07 7.85
C PHE A 20 4.34 0.27 7.13
N TRP A 21 4.79 0.26 5.88
CA TRP A 21 4.68 1.38 4.98
C TRP A 21 3.99 0.96 3.69
N LEU A 22 3.16 1.83 3.16
CA LEU A 22 2.51 1.61 1.89
C LEU A 22 2.28 2.93 1.16
N GLY A 23 1.93 2.82 -0.12
CA GLY A 23 1.47 3.91 -0.97
C GLY A 23 0.35 3.42 -1.87
N TYR A 24 -0.49 4.32 -2.33
CA TYR A 24 -1.49 4.04 -3.35
C TYR A 24 -1.05 4.65 -4.68
N GLY A 25 -0.44 3.80 -5.51
CA GLY A 25 0.00 4.16 -6.85
C GLY A 25 -1.17 4.42 -7.78
N PHE A 26 -0.91 5.20 -8.84
CA PHE A 26 -1.91 5.56 -9.82
C PHE A 26 -2.62 4.35 -10.41
N ASN A 27 -3.92 4.46 -10.55
CA ASN A 27 -4.72 3.63 -11.43
C ASN A 27 -5.81 4.49 -12.08
N TYR A 28 -6.44 3.94 -13.12
CA TYR A 28 -7.44 4.68 -13.89
C TYR A 28 -8.62 5.20 -13.04
N SER A 29 -9.06 4.43 -12.04
CA SER A 29 -10.18 4.81 -11.18
C SER A 29 -9.86 5.94 -10.20
N PHE A 30 -8.60 6.39 -10.14
CA PHE A 30 -8.20 7.58 -9.39
C PHE A 30 -8.38 8.87 -10.18
N ASN A 31 -8.60 8.79 -11.47
CA ASN A 31 -8.74 9.97 -12.33
C ASN A 31 -9.89 10.88 -11.86
N ASN A 32 -9.74 12.19 -12.03
CA ASN A 32 -10.74 13.17 -11.59
C ASN A 32 -11.83 13.46 -12.63
N GLU A 33 -11.85 12.75 -13.75
CA GLU A 33 -12.89 12.86 -14.78
C GLU A 33 -14.06 11.92 -14.48
N PRO A 34 -15.31 12.31 -14.66
CA PRO A 34 -16.45 11.44 -14.38
C PRO A 34 -16.45 10.12 -15.18
N PRO A 35 -16.78 9.00 -14.56
CA PRO A 35 -17.20 8.70 -13.18
C PRO A 35 -16.02 8.41 -12.22
N VAL A 36 -15.67 9.34 -11.43
CA VAL A 36 -14.35 9.73 -10.97
C VAL A 36 -14.08 9.37 -9.55
N ASN A 37 -12.79 9.06 -9.24
CA ASN A 37 -12.31 8.82 -7.88
C ASN A 37 -13.21 7.81 -7.13
N GLY A 38 -13.71 6.85 -7.90
CA GLY A 38 -14.74 5.92 -7.45
C GLY A 38 -14.23 4.77 -6.59
N GLN A 39 -12.91 4.68 -6.39
CA GLN A 39 -12.33 3.65 -5.52
C GLN A 39 -12.19 4.16 -4.09
N GLU A 40 -12.57 3.34 -3.13
CA GLU A 40 -12.21 3.55 -1.73
C GLU A 40 -10.83 2.94 -1.45
N LEU A 41 -10.05 3.65 -0.63
CA LEU A 41 -8.75 3.23 -0.13
C LEU A 41 -8.94 2.83 1.32
N GLN A 42 -8.84 1.56 1.63
CA GLN A 42 -9.15 1.06 2.96
C GLN A 42 -8.04 0.16 3.50
N LEU A 43 -7.83 0.18 4.80
CA LEU A 43 -6.93 -0.72 5.48
C LEU A 43 -7.73 -1.78 6.25
N TYR A 44 -7.24 -3.02 6.20
CA TYR A 44 -7.72 -4.13 7.02
C TYR A 44 -6.57 -4.54 7.92
N ILE A 45 -6.76 -4.48 9.22
CA ILE A 45 -5.72 -4.80 10.20
C ILE A 45 -6.24 -5.87 11.14
N SER A 46 -5.57 -7.01 11.13
CA SER A 46 -5.90 -8.18 11.95
C SER A 46 -4.98 -8.28 13.15
N ALA A 47 -5.54 -8.51 14.32
CA ALA A 47 -4.81 -8.65 15.57
C ALA A 47 -5.18 -9.95 16.29
N SER A 48 -4.18 -10.75 16.66
CA SER A 48 -4.37 -11.99 17.47
C SER A 48 -4.48 -11.69 18.96
N GLN A 49 -3.99 -10.55 19.40
CA GLN A 49 -4.13 -10.02 20.76
C GLN A 49 -4.56 -8.55 20.67
N ALA A 50 -5.08 -8.00 21.77
CA ALA A 50 -5.50 -6.59 21.76
C ALA A 50 -4.32 -5.68 21.34
N ALA A 51 -4.58 -4.78 20.39
CA ALA A 51 -3.59 -3.93 19.78
C ALA A 51 -4.03 -2.46 19.78
N ASN A 52 -3.09 -1.54 19.97
CA ASN A 52 -3.28 -0.12 19.70
C ASN A 52 -2.53 0.22 18.40
N VAL A 53 -3.26 0.71 17.43
CA VAL A 53 -2.72 0.99 16.09
C VAL A 53 -2.84 2.48 15.79
N THR A 54 -1.78 3.03 15.21
CA THR A 54 -1.76 4.38 14.67
C THR A 54 -1.45 4.33 13.17
N VAL A 55 -2.27 5.00 12.38
CA VAL A 55 -2.07 5.19 10.94
C VAL A 55 -1.91 6.67 10.66
N SER A 56 -0.90 7.04 9.88
CA SER A 56 -0.65 8.42 9.48
C SER A 56 -0.23 8.52 8.02
N ILE A 57 -0.42 9.69 7.40
CA ILE A 57 0.08 10.00 6.06
C ILE A 57 1.22 11.00 6.19
N SER A 58 2.37 10.68 5.60
CA SER A 58 3.56 11.55 5.65
C SER A 58 3.27 12.94 5.12
N SER A 59 3.85 13.94 5.78
CA SER A 59 3.75 15.37 5.42
C SER A 59 2.32 15.93 5.37
N THR A 60 1.37 15.24 5.98
CA THR A 60 0.02 15.75 6.24
C THR A 60 -0.24 15.78 7.74
N GLY A 61 -1.31 16.41 8.15
CA GLY A 61 -1.77 16.33 9.56
C GLY A 61 -2.64 15.11 9.84
N TRP A 62 -2.91 14.27 8.83
CA TRP A 62 -3.84 13.17 8.99
C TRP A 62 -3.24 12.03 9.80
N THR A 63 -3.95 11.68 10.87
CA THR A 63 -3.62 10.55 11.73
C THR A 63 -4.89 9.92 12.30
N ARG A 64 -4.87 8.60 12.49
CA ARG A 64 -5.90 7.81 13.15
C ARG A 64 -5.26 6.89 14.17
N THR A 65 -5.76 6.91 15.40
CA THR A 65 -5.36 5.96 16.45
C THR A 65 -6.60 5.25 16.97
N PHE A 66 -6.53 3.94 17.06
CA PHE A 66 -7.66 3.09 17.46
C PHE A 66 -7.17 1.79 18.10
N ALA A 67 -8.06 1.15 18.87
CA ALA A 67 -7.80 -0.14 19.49
C ALA A 67 -8.49 -1.26 18.69
N ILE A 68 -7.81 -2.37 18.50
CA ILE A 68 -8.33 -3.58 17.89
C ILE A 68 -8.44 -4.65 18.97
N PRO A 69 -9.63 -5.21 19.25
CA PRO A 69 -9.78 -6.33 20.18
C PRO A 69 -9.01 -7.57 19.70
N ALA A 70 -8.62 -8.44 20.63
CA ALA A 70 -7.98 -9.70 20.31
C ALA A 70 -8.85 -10.57 19.37
N ASN A 71 -8.20 -11.25 18.42
CA ASN A 71 -8.82 -12.14 17.43
C ASN A 71 -9.89 -11.45 16.56
N THR A 72 -9.67 -10.17 16.23
CA THR A 72 -10.54 -9.40 15.36
C THR A 72 -9.79 -8.77 14.21
N VAL A 73 -10.56 -8.29 13.23
CA VAL A 73 -10.08 -7.48 12.10
C VAL A 73 -10.76 -6.12 12.18
N ASP A 74 -9.98 -5.05 12.18
CA ASP A 74 -10.47 -3.71 11.97
C ASP A 74 -10.38 -3.33 10.48
N PHE A 75 -11.44 -2.73 9.95
CA PHE A 75 -11.53 -2.22 8.59
C PHE A 75 -12.15 -0.82 8.54
N SER A 76 -12.06 -0.09 9.66
CA SER A 76 -12.66 1.25 9.78
C SER A 76 -11.82 2.35 9.14
N VAL A 77 -10.55 2.08 8.84
CA VAL A 77 -9.64 3.10 8.32
C VAL A 77 -9.85 3.29 6.82
N ILE A 78 -10.56 4.36 6.47
CA ILE A 78 -10.66 4.86 5.10
C ILE A 78 -9.59 5.93 4.92
N VAL A 79 -8.70 5.72 3.95
CA VAL A 79 -7.58 6.62 3.66
C VAL A 79 -8.07 7.77 2.78
N PRO A 80 -7.74 9.03 3.10
CA PRO A 80 -8.14 10.19 2.31
C PRO A 80 -7.66 10.11 0.85
N LYS A 81 -8.54 10.45 -0.07
CA LYS A 81 -8.29 10.48 -1.52
C LYS A 81 -8.67 11.81 -2.17
N SER A 82 -8.64 12.88 -1.40
CA SER A 82 -8.88 14.25 -1.87
C SER A 82 -8.37 15.27 -0.85
N GLY A 83 -8.25 16.52 -1.29
CA GLY A 83 -7.83 17.63 -0.42
C GLY A 83 -6.34 17.58 -0.02
N PRO A 84 -5.97 18.28 1.05
CA PRO A 84 -4.56 18.36 1.48
C PRO A 84 -4.01 17.04 2.05
N GLU A 85 -4.88 16.12 2.40
CA GLU A 85 -4.55 14.81 2.99
C GLU A 85 -4.59 13.68 1.94
N ASP A 86 -4.75 14.00 0.66
CA ASP A 86 -4.85 13.03 -0.43
C ASP A 86 -3.62 12.13 -0.52
N ALA A 87 -3.80 10.85 -0.22
CA ALA A 87 -2.73 9.84 -0.21
C ALA A 87 -2.40 9.28 -1.59
N ARG A 88 -3.17 9.60 -2.64
CA ARG A 88 -2.96 9.04 -3.98
C ARG A 88 -1.68 9.60 -4.62
N ILE A 89 -0.94 8.73 -5.28
CA ILE A 89 0.17 9.09 -6.16
C ILE A 89 -0.38 9.21 -7.57
N MET A 90 -0.54 10.44 -8.07
CA MET A 90 -1.28 10.72 -9.31
C MET A 90 -0.40 10.92 -10.53
N GLY A 91 0.91 10.82 -10.42
CA GLY A 91 1.85 11.00 -11.53
C GLY A 91 3.25 10.54 -11.17
N GLU A 92 4.18 10.85 -12.06
CA GLU A 92 5.60 10.56 -11.85
C GLU A 92 6.24 11.57 -10.89
N GLY A 93 7.27 11.14 -10.18
CA GLY A 93 8.05 12.02 -9.30
C GLY A 93 8.19 11.49 -7.88
N LEU A 94 8.73 12.35 -7.02
CA LEU A 94 8.94 12.09 -5.61
C LEU A 94 7.77 12.66 -4.78
N TYR A 95 7.12 11.83 -4.02
CA TYR A 95 5.98 12.19 -3.19
C TYR A 95 6.26 11.91 -1.71
N LYS A 96 5.82 12.79 -0.85
CA LYS A 96 5.79 12.58 0.60
C LYS A 96 4.39 12.14 1.05
N LYS A 97 3.91 11.06 0.46
CA LYS A 97 2.56 10.50 0.67
C LYS A 97 2.57 9.07 1.20
N GLY A 98 3.69 8.63 1.76
CA GLY A 98 3.77 7.32 2.42
C GLY A 98 2.76 7.24 3.55
N ILE A 99 2.04 6.12 3.62
CA ILE A 99 1.14 5.81 4.71
C ILE A 99 1.90 4.91 5.67
N HIS A 100 1.93 5.30 6.92
CA HIS A 100 2.65 4.64 7.98
C HIS A 100 1.69 4.01 8.98
N ILE A 101 1.84 2.72 9.25
CA ILE A 101 1.08 1.96 10.23
C ILE A 101 2.02 1.54 11.34
N LYS A 102 1.70 1.87 12.58
CA LYS A 102 2.40 1.41 13.79
C LYS A 102 1.44 0.73 14.74
N SER A 103 1.92 -0.35 15.36
CA SER A 103 1.20 -1.10 16.39
C SER A 103 2.09 -1.40 17.58
N ASP A 104 1.51 -1.45 18.77
CA ASP A 104 2.21 -1.84 20.00
C ASP A 104 2.49 -3.35 20.08
N VAL A 105 1.75 -4.16 19.34
CA VAL A 105 1.92 -5.61 19.22
C VAL A 105 1.92 -6.03 17.74
N PRO A 106 2.43 -7.22 17.38
CA PRO A 106 2.37 -7.67 16.00
C PRO A 106 0.94 -7.80 15.49
N VAL A 107 0.69 -7.24 14.30
CA VAL A 107 -0.56 -7.30 13.54
C VAL A 107 -0.28 -7.74 12.11
N ALA A 108 -1.30 -8.17 11.38
CA ALA A 108 -1.22 -8.35 9.94
C ALA A 108 -2.05 -7.25 9.25
N ALA A 109 -1.48 -6.58 8.27
CA ALA A 109 -2.11 -5.45 7.60
C ALA A 109 -2.27 -5.69 6.09
N TYR A 110 -3.39 -5.21 5.55
CA TYR A 110 -3.71 -5.29 4.12
C TYR A 110 -4.18 -3.93 3.63
N ALA A 111 -3.68 -3.54 2.47
CA ALA A 111 -4.17 -2.38 1.73
C ALA A 111 -5.22 -2.84 0.72
N HIS A 112 -6.37 -2.20 0.71
CA HIS A 112 -7.48 -2.53 -0.17
C HIS A 112 -7.90 -1.32 -0.99
N GLN A 113 -8.12 -1.53 -2.27
CA GLN A 113 -8.74 -0.59 -3.17
C GLN A 113 -9.97 -1.26 -3.77
N TYR A 114 -11.12 -0.64 -3.67
CA TYR A 114 -12.32 -1.25 -4.22
C TYR A 114 -13.36 -0.22 -4.68
N ASN A 115 -14.15 -0.62 -5.63
CA ASN A 115 -15.41 0.01 -6.00
C ASN A 115 -16.43 -1.08 -6.40
N THR A 116 -17.55 -0.68 -6.92
CA THR A 116 -18.62 -1.62 -7.32
C THR A 116 -18.23 -2.55 -8.48
N MET A 117 -17.17 -2.25 -9.22
CA MET A 117 -16.77 -2.99 -10.43
C MET A 117 -15.45 -3.73 -10.29
N VAL A 118 -14.50 -3.14 -9.57
CA VAL A 118 -13.14 -3.69 -9.43
C VAL A 118 -12.64 -3.53 -8.01
N SER A 119 -11.90 -4.52 -7.56
CA SER A 119 -11.22 -4.46 -6.28
C SER A 119 -9.86 -5.13 -6.36
N GLY A 120 -8.94 -4.67 -5.52
CA GLY A 120 -7.63 -5.26 -5.35
C GLY A 120 -7.19 -5.13 -3.89
N ALA A 121 -6.50 -6.13 -3.41
CA ALA A 121 -5.94 -6.12 -2.07
C ALA A 121 -4.47 -6.56 -2.12
N THR A 122 -3.65 -5.93 -1.29
CA THR A 122 -2.24 -6.25 -1.13
C THR A 122 -1.95 -6.52 0.34
N MET A 123 -1.36 -7.67 0.62
CA MET A 123 -0.81 -7.96 1.93
C MET A 123 0.44 -7.11 2.13
N LEU A 124 0.52 -6.41 3.25
CA LEU A 124 1.68 -5.60 3.59
C LEU A 124 2.72 -6.47 4.29
N MET A 125 3.96 -6.26 3.92
CA MET A 125 5.09 -6.85 4.61
C MET A 125 5.61 -5.86 5.67
N PRO A 126 5.89 -6.31 6.88
CA PRO A 126 6.42 -5.43 7.92
C PRO A 126 7.86 -5.00 7.62
N VAL A 127 8.26 -3.86 8.18
CA VAL A 127 9.59 -3.25 7.96
C VAL A 127 10.73 -4.23 8.26
N GLU A 128 10.56 -5.10 9.24
CA GLU A 128 11.56 -6.11 9.64
C GLU A 128 11.86 -7.14 8.54
N THR A 129 11.00 -7.25 7.52
CA THR A 129 11.19 -8.15 6.39
C THR A 129 11.84 -7.50 5.18
N TYR A 130 12.05 -6.19 5.20
CA TYR A 130 12.59 -5.46 4.07
C TYR A 130 14.02 -5.89 3.76
N GLY A 131 14.35 -5.94 2.50
CA GLY A 131 15.68 -6.26 1.98
C GLY A 131 16.29 -5.07 1.23
N TYR A 132 17.45 -5.32 0.64
CA TYR A 132 18.21 -4.33 -0.13
C TYR A 132 18.12 -4.56 -1.64
N THR A 133 17.56 -5.69 -2.06
CA THR A 133 17.46 -6.05 -3.47
C THR A 133 16.04 -6.46 -3.79
N TYR A 134 15.46 -5.79 -4.77
CA TYR A 134 14.10 -6.02 -5.24
C TYR A 134 14.08 -6.20 -6.75
N TYR A 135 13.15 -6.99 -7.22
CA TYR A 135 12.93 -7.20 -8.65
C TYR A 135 11.54 -6.69 -9.01
N SER A 136 11.47 -5.80 -9.98
CA SER A 136 10.20 -5.37 -10.56
C SER A 136 9.84 -6.28 -11.72
N VAL A 137 8.69 -6.96 -11.63
CA VAL A 137 8.18 -7.83 -12.68
C VAL A 137 7.08 -7.09 -13.41
N ASN A 138 7.44 -6.44 -14.51
CA ASN A 138 6.55 -5.65 -15.33
C ASN A 138 6.41 -6.25 -16.72
N TYR A 139 5.22 -6.14 -17.30
CA TYR A 139 4.95 -6.54 -18.66
C TYR A 139 4.72 -5.30 -19.53
N ALA A 140 5.18 -5.33 -20.76
CA ALA A 140 4.73 -4.36 -21.75
C ALA A 140 3.22 -4.46 -21.90
N GLN A 141 2.52 -3.33 -21.91
CA GLN A 141 1.10 -3.34 -22.20
C GLN A 141 0.88 -3.71 -23.67
N THR A 142 0.11 -4.76 -23.90
CA THR A 142 -0.26 -5.21 -25.23
C THR A 142 -1.54 -4.54 -25.76
N GLN A 143 -2.22 -3.79 -24.91
CA GLN A 143 -3.41 -3.02 -25.28
C GLN A 143 -3.14 -1.54 -25.07
N SER A 144 -3.27 -0.75 -26.09
CA SER A 144 -3.20 0.71 -25.96
C SER A 144 -4.41 1.18 -25.18
N GLY A 145 -4.18 1.92 -24.11
CA GLY A 145 -5.18 2.81 -23.61
C GLY A 145 -5.42 3.87 -24.68
N SER A 146 -6.68 4.16 -24.99
CA SER A 146 -6.97 5.24 -25.91
C SER A 146 -6.68 6.60 -25.25
N ASN A 147 -6.17 7.49 -26.03
CA ASN A 147 -6.11 8.90 -25.69
C ASN A 147 -7.23 9.61 -26.47
N PRO A 148 -8.21 10.24 -25.81
CA PRO A 148 -8.24 10.62 -24.42
C PRO A 148 -8.56 9.46 -23.47
N PRO A 149 -8.19 9.60 -22.17
CA PRO A 149 -8.53 8.62 -21.13
C PRO A 149 -10.04 8.38 -21.11
N GLY A 150 -10.45 7.14 -21.04
CA GLY A 150 -11.85 6.77 -20.91
C GLY A 150 -12.40 5.88 -21.99
N SER A 151 -11.69 5.62 -23.07
CA SER A 151 -12.09 4.63 -24.03
C SER A 151 -11.20 3.39 -23.92
N TYR A 152 -11.78 2.28 -23.49
CA TYR A 152 -11.15 0.98 -23.59
C TYR A 152 -11.32 0.45 -25.01
N SER A 153 -10.23 0.24 -25.71
CA SER A 153 -10.25 -0.60 -26.90
C SER A 153 -9.75 -1.98 -26.53
N THR A 154 -10.59 -2.98 -26.67
CA THR A 154 -10.18 -4.40 -26.55
C THR A 154 -9.52 -4.93 -27.84
N THR A 155 -9.51 -4.12 -28.89
CA THR A 155 -8.89 -4.45 -30.17
C THR A 155 -7.77 -3.47 -30.45
N VAL A 156 -6.59 -3.77 -29.93
CA VAL A 156 -5.41 -3.04 -30.35
C VAL A 156 -4.59 -3.87 -31.29
N GLN A 157 -4.70 -3.48 -32.50
CA GLN A 157 -3.70 -3.78 -33.51
C GLN A 157 -3.03 -2.44 -33.85
N ASN A 158 -1.76 -2.27 -33.53
CA ASN A 158 -0.93 -1.12 -33.90
C ASN A 158 -1.17 0.19 -33.15
N GLY A 159 -1.55 0.16 -31.87
CA GLY A 159 -1.48 1.34 -31.01
C GLY A 159 -0.08 1.58 -30.45
N PRO A 160 0.22 2.79 -29.94
CA PRO A 160 1.49 3.04 -29.27
C PRO A 160 1.67 2.09 -28.09
N GLU A 161 2.89 1.59 -27.93
CA GLU A 161 3.24 0.81 -26.75
C GLU A 161 3.14 1.70 -25.51
N TRP A 162 2.43 1.20 -24.48
CA TRP A 162 2.35 1.87 -23.19
C TRP A 162 3.31 1.19 -22.23
N TYR A 163 3.99 2.01 -21.43
CA TYR A 163 4.98 1.54 -20.48
C TYR A 163 4.30 1.06 -19.19
N SER A 164 4.84 0.00 -18.62
CA SER A 164 4.57 -0.35 -17.24
C SER A 164 5.19 0.67 -16.31
N TRP A 165 4.62 0.83 -15.14
CA TRP A 165 5.16 1.71 -14.12
C TRP A 165 5.27 0.95 -12.78
N PHE A 166 6.11 1.44 -11.94
CA PHE A 166 6.24 0.98 -10.55
C PHE A 166 6.43 2.18 -9.63
N PHE A 167 6.21 1.97 -8.35
CA PHE A 167 6.57 2.93 -7.32
C PHE A 167 7.27 2.21 -6.17
N VAL A 168 8.09 2.95 -5.44
CA VAL A 168 8.82 2.48 -4.27
C VAL A 168 8.40 3.31 -3.08
N VAL A 169 8.12 2.65 -1.97
CA VAL A 169 7.90 3.29 -0.68
C VAL A 169 9.12 3.05 0.17
N ALA A 170 9.82 4.13 0.51
CA ALA A 170 11.00 4.09 1.35
C ALA A 170 10.63 4.53 2.77
N PRO A 171 10.92 3.73 3.81
CA PRO A 171 10.64 4.10 5.20
C PRO A 171 11.63 5.14 5.74
N GLU A 172 12.78 5.31 5.09
CA GLU A 172 13.86 6.19 5.52
C GLU A 172 14.14 7.28 4.50
N ASP A 173 14.47 8.49 4.98
CA ASP A 173 14.94 9.58 4.14
C ASP A 173 16.29 9.23 3.49
N SER A 174 16.52 9.77 2.31
CA SER A 174 17.77 9.56 1.55
C SER A 174 18.00 8.12 1.06
N THR A 175 16.95 7.31 0.97
CA THR A 175 17.03 6.00 0.31
C THR A 175 17.43 6.19 -1.16
N LYS A 176 18.44 5.45 -1.60
CA LYS A 176 18.88 5.43 -3.00
C LYS A 176 18.24 4.26 -3.73
N ILE A 177 17.71 4.53 -4.91
CA ILE A 177 17.09 3.56 -5.81
C ILE A 177 17.89 3.48 -7.09
#